data_ff80e44da038c095aa211d847b219905
#
_entry.id   ff80e44da038c095aa211d847b219905
#
_cell.length_a   1.000
_cell.length_b   1.000
_cell.length_c   1.000
_cell.angle_alpha   90.00
_cell.angle_beta   90.00
_cell.angle_gamma   90.00
#
_symmetry.space_group_name_H-M   'P 1'
#
loop_
_entity.id
_entity.type
_entity.pdbx_description
1 polymer ?
#
loop_
_entity_poly.entity_id
_entity_poly.type
_entity_poly.pdbx_seq_one_letter_code
_entity_poly.pdbx_strand_id
1 'polypeptide(L)'
;MKRFHDNYHNEAVVGKVGLVDKKWADRLMIGLTYSRMYKEIQTGVVQKVVFGEKYRKGNSLMPSLEYRKRNLFVRNLDVAFTANYNRNFTNNVDTATYRFNWLGEKTSLKGRKGEQSYQDMKSDNDNWNATFTANYHIGTAHTFVLNHVLNTFHRENHNSVSVDESNAIAKVTRKNITGFSYRLMPSEHWNLSVFGKYYNQYNAGPVSASTSGTSNYVRLTNNVSSVGYGAAGTYFILSGLQAKLSYEKAYRLPTNEELFGDEDLELGKIGLNPEKSDNLNFNLSYNRQLGKHGLYVETGLIYRNTSDYIYRSIETTSNRSYGSYSNYGSVETKGYHISARYNYSCWVSIGGNFTQMDVRDNVEKTQTGQESLTYGARMPNLPYRFANSDISFFWRNLWKKGNTLTVTYDNMYVHGFPLYSEALGAVETKDIVPTQFSHNLGITYSLKNGRYNVSFECKNFTDEKLYDNFSLQKAGRAFYGKVRVYFGGN
;
A
#
# COMPACT_ATOMS: atom_id res chain seq x y z
N MET A 1 -4.38 23.83 12.57
CA MET A 1 -3.36 24.71 11.95
C MET A 1 -3.65 24.81 10.46
N LYS A 2 -3.43 25.97 9.83
CA LYS A 2 -3.59 26.14 8.39
C LYS A 2 -2.27 25.77 7.71
N ARG A 3 -2.31 24.87 6.71
CA ARG A 3 -1.16 24.58 5.86
C ARG A 3 -1.02 25.68 4.82
N PHE A 4 0.19 26.17 4.61
CA PHE A 4 0.50 27.26 3.67
C PHE A 4 1.45 26.85 2.54
N HIS A 5 2.05 25.64 2.63
CA HIS A 5 2.99 25.09 1.66
C HIS A 5 2.70 23.58 1.44
N ASP A 6 1.54 23.27 0.84
CA ASP A 6 1.05 21.90 0.69
C ASP A 6 0.29 21.69 -0.65
N ASN A 7 0.67 22.46 -1.69
CA ASN A 7 0.09 22.29 -3.01
C ASN A 7 0.56 20.97 -3.63
N TYR A 8 -0.36 20.31 -4.32
CA TYR A 8 -0.08 19.13 -5.12
C TYR A 8 -0.74 19.27 -6.49
N HIS A 9 0.06 19.08 -7.53
CA HIS A 9 -0.41 19.07 -8.91
C HIS A 9 0.11 17.82 -9.62
N ASN A 10 -0.77 17.11 -10.33
CA ASN A 10 -0.42 15.94 -11.11
C ASN A 10 -1.24 15.89 -12.40
N GLU A 11 -0.55 15.64 -13.50
CA GLU A 11 -1.14 15.43 -14.81
C GLU A 11 -0.75 14.05 -15.30
N ALA A 12 -1.69 13.32 -15.91
CA ALA A 12 -1.41 12.02 -16.48
C ALA A 12 -2.18 11.80 -17.78
N VAL A 13 -1.50 11.19 -18.74
CA VAL A 13 -2.08 10.73 -20.00
C VAL A 13 -1.83 9.25 -20.16
N VAL A 14 -2.87 8.50 -20.47
CA VAL A 14 -2.82 7.05 -20.70
C VAL A 14 -3.38 6.73 -22.05
N GLY A 15 -2.58 6.12 -22.91
CA GLY A 15 -3.01 5.57 -24.20
C GLY A 15 -2.85 4.06 -24.23
N LYS A 16 -3.83 3.34 -24.78
CA LYS A 16 -3.73 1.90 -25.00
C LYS A 16 -4.30 1.55 -26.36
N VAL A 17 -3.63 0.67 -27.07
CA VAL A 17 -4.06 0.11 -28.35
C VAL A 17 -3.83 -1.40 -28.34
N GLY A 18 -4.67 -2.15 -29.01
CA GLY A 18 -4.48 -3.59 -29.03
C GLY A 18 -5.35 -4.33 -30.00
N LEU A 19 -5.12 -5.63 -30.03
CA LEU A 19 -5.84 -6.61 -30.82
C LEU A 19 -6.61 -7.55 -29.89
N VAL A 20 -7.84 -7.86 -30.26
CA VAL A 20 -8.69 -8.81 -29.54
C VAL A 20 -9.16 -9.91 -30.49
N ASP A 21 -9.50 -11.06 -29.93
CA ASP A 21 -10.12 -12.20 -30.63
C ASP A 21 -9.34 -12.68 -31.87
N LYS A 22 -8.00 -12.75 -31.75
CA LYS A 22 -7.12 -13.32 -32.77
C LYS A 22 -6.84 -14.81 -32.46
N LYS A 23 -6.54 -15.62 -33.49
CA LYS A 23 -6.20 -17.02 -33.29
C LYS A 23 -5.05 -17.25 -32.32
N TRP A 24 -4.07 -16.32 -32.30
CA TRP A 24 -2.88 -16.40 -31.47
C TRP A 24 -2.95 -15.55 -30.17
N ALA A 25 -3.95 -14.67 -30.02
CA ALA A 25 -4.17 -13.89 -28.82
C ALA A 25 -5.66 -13.56 -28.64
N ASP A 26 -6.24 -13.89 -27.48
CA ASP A 26 -7.58 -13.41 -27.14
C ASP A 26 -7.54 -11.93 -26.82
N ARG A 27 -6.42 -11.47 -26.27
CA ARG A 27 -6.15 -10.05 -26.01
C ARG A 27 -4.64 -9.77 -26.06
N LEU A 28 -4.25 -8.82 -26.86
CA LEU A 28 -2.93 -8.22 -26.86
C LEU A 28 -3.09 -6.69 -26.79
N MET A 29 -2.58 -6.07 -25.75
CA MET A 29 -2.64 -4.61 -25.54
C MET A 29 -1.26 -4.06 -25.34
N ILE A 30 -0.96 -2.95 -26.01
CA ILE A 30 0.22 -2.12 -25.75
C ILE A 30 -0.28 -0.80 -25.18
N GLY A 31 0.31 -0.34 -24.10
CA GLY A 31 -0.05 0.91 -23.44
C GLY A 31 1.15 1.79 -23.21
N LEU A 32 0.90 3.08 -23.14
CA LEU A 32 1.85 4.10 -22.73
C LEU A 32 1.19 5.01 -21.72
N THR A 33 1.81 5.18 -20.55
CA THR A 33 1.42 6.15 -19.54
C THR A 33 2.53 7.18 -19.39
N TYR A 34 2.17 8.44 -19.41
CA TYR A 34 3.04 9.54 -19.04
C TYR A 34 2.40 10.32 -17.92
N SER A 35 3.17 10.69 -16.90
CA SER A 35 2.70 11.58 -15.84
C SER A 35 3.77 12.58 -15.44
N ARG A 36 3.31 13.73 -14.92
CA ARG A 36 4.15 14.78 -14.34
C ARG A 36 3.54 15.22 -13.02
N MET A 37 4.38 15.41 -12.01
CA MET A 37 3.92 15.86 -10.69
C MET A 37 4.77 17.01 -10.14
N TYR A 38 4.13 17.84 -9.30
CA TYR A 38 4.75 18.81 -8.42
C TYR A 38 4.08 18.74 -7.05
N LYS A 39 4.85 18.76 -5.97
CA LYS A 39 4.35 18.69 -4.61
C LYS A 39 5.20 19.59 -3.69
N GLU A 40 4.55 20.50 -3.00
CA GLU A 40 5.12 21.22 -1.86
C GLU A 40 5.12 20.31 -0.63
N ILE A 41 6.15 20.43 0.20
CA ILE A 41 6.33 19.60 1.39
C ILE A 41 6.26 20.50 2.61
N GLN A 42 5.15 20.42 3.37
CA GLN A 42 4.89 21.31 4.50
C GLN A 42 5.58 20.86 5.79
N THR A 43 5.79 19.55 6.01
CA THR A 43 6.29 19.01 7.27
C THR A 43 7.34 17.91 7.07
N GLY A 44 8.23 17.77 8.07
CA GLY A 44 9.06 16.57 8.22
C GLY A 44 8.27 15.36 8.74
N VAL A 45 8.97 14.35 9.24
CA VAL A 45 8.36 13.14 9.86
C VAL A 45 7.70 13.43 11.20
N VAL A 46 7.97 14.59 11.80
CA VAL A 46 7.32 15.07 13.02
C VAL A 46 6.70 16.43 12.79
N GLN A 47 5.54 16.70 13.39
CA GLN A 47 4.77 17.93 13.17
C GLN A 47 5.48 19.21 13.67
N LYS A 48 6.46 19.09 14.55
CA LYS A 48 7.28 20.22 15.03
C LYS A 48 8.16 20.83 13.93
N VAL A 49 8.45 20.07 12.87
CA VAL A 49 9.29 20.49 11.74
C VAL A 49 8.40 21.01 10.63
N VAL A 50 8.55 22.29 10.29
CA VAL A 50 7.75 23.01 9.31
C VAL A 50 8.65 23.49 8.17
N PHE A 51 8.23 23.23 6.94
CA PHE A 51 8.92 23.66 5.73
C PHE A 51 8.06 24.68 4.96
N GLY A 52 8.69 25.65 4.34
CA GLY A 52 8.03 26.70 3.58
C GLY A 52 8.52 26.86 2.15
N GLU A 53 9.65 26.24 1.80
CA GLU A 53 10.24 26.33 0.45
C GLU A 53 10.61 24.97 -0.12
N LYS A 54 10.53 23.90 0.66
CA LYS A 54 10.86 22.54 0.23
C LYS A 54 9.81 21.97 -0.69
N TYR A 55 10.24 21.37 -1.82
CA TYR A 55 9.32 20.77 -2.78
C TYR A 55 9.93 19.56 -3.50
N ARG A 56 9.05 18.76 -4.12
CA ARG A 56 9.40 17.63 -5.00
C ARG A 56 8.70 17.79 -6.34
N LYS A 57 9.41 17.53 -7.42
CA LYS A 57 8.84 17.45 -8.77
C LYS A 57 9.35 16.21 -9.50
N GLY A 58 8.59 15.74 -10.48
CA GLY A 58 9.01 14.57 -11.24
C GLY A 58 8.13 14.27 -12.43
N ASN A 59 8.57 13.31 -13.23
CA ASN A 59 7.82 12.74 -14.33
C ASN A 59 8.04 11.23 -14.40
N SER A 60 7.12 10.54 -15.03
CA SER A 60 7.17 9.10 -15.23
C SER A 60 6.73 8.74 -16.64
N LEU A 61 7.43 7.83 -17.28
CA LEU A 61 7.08 7.22 -18.56
C LEU A 61 6.98 5.71 -18.37
N MET A 62 5.81 5.11 -18.67
CA MET A 62 5.56 3.71 -18.45
C MET A 62 4.90 3.04 -19.66
N PRO A 63 5.67 2.48 -20.60
CA PRO A 63 5.17 1.50 -21.56
C PRO A 63 4.72 0.21 -20.85
N SER A 64 3.67 -0.41 -21.39
CA SER A 64 3.09 -1.63 -20.83
C SER A 64 2.63 -2.59 -21.93
N LEU A 65 2.67 -3.89 -21.63
CA LEU A 65 2.22 -4.98 -22.48
C LEU A 65 1.29 -5.88 -21.68
N GLU A 66 0.16 -6.26 -22.27
CA GLU A 66 -0.75 -7.28 -21.74
C GLU A 66 -1.04 -8.29 -22.85
N TYR A 67 -0.84 -9.56 -22.55
CA TYR A 67 -1.15 -10.68 -23.43
C TYR A 67 -2.00 -11.71 -22.68
N ARG A 68 -3.06 -12.22 -23.32
CA ARG A 68 -3.88 -13.31 -22.81
C ARG A 68 -4.25 -14.24 -23.96
N LYS A 69 -4.17 -15.53 -23.69
CA LYS A 69 -4.62 -16.58 -24.60
C LYS A 69 -5.15 -17.77 -23.83
N ARG A 70 -6.39 -18.17 -24.13
CA ARG A 70 -6.97 -19.45 -23.70
C ARG A 70 -6.62 -20.54 -24.69
N ASN A 71 -6.44 -21.74 -24.18
CA ASN A 71 -6.06 -22.91 -24.96
C ASN A 71 -4.79 -22.67 -25.80
N LEU A 72 -3.76 -22.08 -25.23
CA LEU A 72 -2.48 -21.81 -25.89
C LEU A 72 -1.72 -23.12 -26.09
N PHE A 73 -1.38 -23.45 -27.32
CA PHE A 73 -0.71 -24.69 -27.80
C PHE A 73 -1.49 -25.99 -27.52
N VAL A 74 -2.01 -26.15 -26.30
CA VAL A 74 -2.81 -27.33 -25.90
C VAL A 74 -4.16 -26.90 -25.32
N ARG A 75 -5.16 -27.74 -25.46
CA ARG A 75 -6.50 -27.53 -24.92
C ARG A 75 -6.41 -27.37 -23.36
N ASN A 76 -7.17 -26.44 -22.80
CA ASN A 76 -7.27 -26.15 -21.36
C ASN A 76 -6.01 -25.52 -20.73
N LEU A 77 -5.04 -25.09 -21.53
CA LEU A 77 -3.93 -24.26 -21.05
C LEU A 77 -4.21 -22.77 -21.30
N ASP A 78 -4.49 -22.02 -20.26
CA ASP A 78 -4.73 -20.59 -20.33
C ASP A 78 -3.50 -19.83 -19.84
N VAL A 79 -3.04 -18.86 -20.63
CA VAL A 79 -1.85 -18.08 -20.31
C VAL A 79 -2.17 -16.59 -20.28
N ALA A 80 -1.65 -15.92 -19.27
CA ALA A 80 -1.67 -14.46 -19.16
C ALA A 80 -0.25 -13.95 -18.87
N PHE A 81 0.14 -12.90 -19.57
CA PHE A 81 1.39 -12.20 -19.35
C PHE A 81 1.15 -10.70 -19.31
N THR A 82 1.69 -10.04 -18.31
CA THR A 82 1.69 -8.58 -18.20
C THR A 82 3.10 -8.10 -17.89
N ALA A 83 3.52 -7.03 -18.55
CA ALA A 83 4.79 -6.40 -18.27
C ALA A 83 4.67 -4.88 -18.38
N ASN A 84 5.39 -4.16 -17.55
CA ASN A 84 5.63 -2.74 -17.71
C ASN A 84 7.07 -2.39 -17.35
N TYR A 85 7.58 -1.38 -18.03
CA TYR A 85 8.80 -0.70 -17.68
C TYR A 85 8.44 0.70 -17.23
N ASN A 86 8.94 1.14 -16.08
CA ASN A 86 8.67 2.47 -15.57
C ASN A 86 9.99 3.22 -15.38
N ARG A 87 10.21 4.25 -16.19
CA ARG A 87 11.27 5.23 -15.98
C ARG A 87 10.67 6.41 -15.23
N ASN A 88 11.15 6.65 -14.02
CA ASN A 88 10.62 7.66 -13.11
C ASN A 88 11.75 8.60 -12.66
N PHE A 89 11.68 9.84 -13.08
CA PHE A 89 12.57 10.91 -12.64
C PHE A 89 11.92 11.70 -11.51
N THR A 90 12.65 11.89 -10.41
CA THR A 90 12.24 12.76 -9.31
C THR A 90 13.35 13.74 -8.95
N ASN A 91 12.97 14.94 -8.52
CA ASN A 91 13.87 15.94 -7.99
C ASN A 91 13.33 16.46 -6.65
N ASN A 92 14.08 16.21 -5.57
CA ASN A 92 13.82 16.73 -4.24
C ASN A 92 14.66 18.00 -4.04
N VAL A 93 14.01 19.13 -3.80
CA VAL A 93 14.66 20.44 -3.66
C VAL A 93 14.44 20.99 -2.27
N ASP A 94 15.55 21.26 -1.58
CA ASP A 94 15.62 21.89 -0.27
C ASP A 94 16.83 22.83 -0.23
N THR A 95 16.66 24.03 -0.79
CA THR A 95 17.73 25.03 -0.92
C THR A 95 17.43 26.31 -0.14
N ALA A 96 16.41 26.27 0.73
CA ALA A 96 15.97 27.41 1.52
C ALA A 96 17.09 28.01 2.36
N THR A 97 17.03 29.32 2.56
CA THR A 97 17.92 30.10 3.46
C THR A 97 17.22 30.55 4.75
N TYR A 98 15.95 30.17 4.88
CA TYR A 98 15.09 30.46 6.03
C TYR A 98 14.48 29.18 6.60
N ARG A 99 14.13 29.23 7.90
CA ARG A 99 13.21 28.30 8.56
C ARG A 99 11.87 28.96 8.72
N PHE A 100 10.81 28.15 8.67
CA PHE A 100 9.43 28.58 8.86
C PHE A 100 8.83 28.01 10.13
N ASN A 101 7.85 28.69 10.67
CA ASN A 101 6.96 28.21 11.71
C ASN A 101 5.54 28.00 11.15
N TRP A 102 4.63 27.49 11.96
CA TRP A 102 3.23 27.25 11.54
C TRP A 102 2.42 28.51 11.21
N LEU A 103 2.90 29.70 11.56
CA LEU A 103 2.30 30.98 11.17
C LEU A 103 2.81 31.49 9.82
N GLY A 104 3.79 30.78 9.22
CA GLY A 104 4.45 31.21 7.99
C GLY A 104 5.55 32.25 8.21
N GLU A 105 5.88 32.55 9.47
CA GLU A 105 6.98 33.46 9.81
C GLU A 105 8.32 32.77 9.54
N LYS A 106 9.26 33.53 8.98
CA LYS A 106 10.58 33.02 8.59
C LYS A 106 11.70 33.58 9.43
N THR A 107 12.65 32.73 9.76
CA THR A 107 13.89 33.09 10.49
C THR A 107 15.10 32.65 9.65
N SER A 108 16.09 33.53 9.48
CA SER A 108 17.29 33.24 8.73
C SER A 108 18.07 32.07 9.31
N LEU A 109 18.58 31.19 8.44
CA LEU A 109 19.44 30.08 8.80
C LEU A 109 20.92 30.50 9.07
N LYS A 110 21.22 31.81 9.07
CA LYS A 110 22.56 32.38 9.40
C LYS A 110 23.69 31.68 8.61
N GLY A 111 23.56 31.63 7.29
CA GLY A 111 24.57 31.04 6.39
C GLY A 111 24.44 29.54 6.14
N ARG A 112 23.58 28.83 6.89
CA ARG A 112 23.18 27.46 6.52
C ARG A 112 22.13 27.50 5.39
N LYS A 113 22.00 26.39 4.69
CA LYS A 113 21.01 26.20 3.63
C LYS A 113 20.28 24.88 3.86
N GLY A 114 19.04 24.80 3.38
CA GLY A 114 18.14 23.67 3.52
C GLY A 114 17.36 23.66 4.85
N GLU A 115 16.07 23.43 4.76
CA GLU A 115 15.17 23.36 5.94
C GLU A 115 15.33 22.01 6.66
N GLN A 116 15.50 20.91 5.91
CA GLN A 116 15.82 19.57 6.40
C GLN A 116 17.27 19.22 6.07
N SER A 117 17.63 19.22 4.78
CA SER A 117 18.97 18.93 4.28
C SER A 117 19.22 19.72 3.00
N TYR A 118 20.39 20.40 2.90
CA TYR A 118 20.70 21.17 1.70
C TYR A 118 20.87 20.22 0.50
N GLN A 119 19.87 20.23 -0.37
CA GLN A 119 19.85 19.31 -1.53
C GLN A 119 19.09 19.87 -2.73
N ASP A 120 19.54 19.51 -3.89
CA ASP A 120 18.85 19.51 -5.18
C ASP A 120 19.07 18.11 -5.79
N MET A 121 18.38 17.12 -5.19
CA MET A 121 18.60 15.69 -5.40
C MET A 121 17.76 15.20 -6.58
N LYS A 122 18.42 14.85 -7.66
CA LYS A 122 17.86 14.22 -8.85
C LYS A 122 18.01 12.71 -8.74
N SER A 123 16.92 11.98 -8.90
CA SER A 123 16.87 10.52 -8.84
C SER A 123 16.24 9.98 -10.12
N ASP A 124 17.01 9.22 -10.88
CA ASP A 124 16.51 8.41 -12.01
C ASP A 124 16.24 7.00 -11.52
N ASN A 125 14.98 6.54 -11.68
CA ASN A 125 14.56 5.20 -11.29
C ASN A 125 14.08 4.44 -12.52
N ASP A 126 14.65 3.26 -12.74
CA ASP A 126 14.27 2.32 -13.79
C ASP A 126 13.72 1.03 -13.18
N ASN A 127 12.47 0.70 -13.50
CA ASN A 127 11.77 -0.44 -12.89
C ASN A 127 11.11 -1.31 -13.95
N TRP A 128 11.37 -2.60 -13.91
CA TRP A 128 10.60 -3.60 -14.63
C TRP A 128 9.64 -4.32 -13.68
N ASN A 129 8.41 -4.49 -14.10
CA ASN A 129 7.44 -5.37 -13.44
C ASN A 129 6.87 -6.30 -14.50
N ALA A 130 6.95 -7.59 -14.26
CA ALA A 130 6.35 -8.59 -15.14
C ALA A 130 5.66 -9.67 -14.32
N THR A 131 4.52 -10.13 -14.81
CA THR A 131 3.78 -11.26 -14.23
C THR A 131 3.41 -12.22 -15.33
N PHE A 132 3.76 -13.48 -15.14
CA PHE A 132 3.34 -14.59 -15.98
C PHE A 132 2.47 -15.52 -15.17
N THR A 133 1.34 -15.95 -15.75
CA THR A 133 0.44 -16.93 -15.15
C THR A 133 0.03 -17.94 -16.19
N ALA A 134 0.18 -19.22 -15.87
CA ALA A 134 -0.32 -20.33 -16.68
C ALA A 134 -1.27 -21.18 -15.83
N ASN A 135 -2.48 -21.41 -16.32
CA ASN A 135 -3.49 -22.25 -15.69
C ASN A 135 -3.75 -23.45 -16.60
N TYR A 136 -3.60 -24.64 -16.05
CA TYR A 136 -3.90 -25.88 -16.78
C TYR A 136 -5.04 -26.62 -16.08
N HIS A 137 -6.12 -26.88 -16.83
CA HIS A 137 -7.32 -27.51 -16.32
C HIS A 137 -7.42 -28.96 -16.82
N ILE A 138 -7.62 -29.91 -15.90
CA ILE A 138 -7.89 -31.30 -16.22
C ILE A 138 -9.31 -31.62 -15.77
N GLY A 139 -10.21 -31.80 -16.73
CA GLY A 139 -11.63 -31.88 -16.45
C GLY A 139 -12.16 -30.62 -15.76
N THR A 140 -13.14 -30.78 -14.90
CA THR A 140 -13.74 -29.69 -14.13
C THR A 140 -13.19 -29.61 -12.73
N ALA A 141 -12.50 -30.66 -12.24
CA ALA A 141 -12.11 -30.78 -10.84
C ALA A 141 -10.69 -30.34 -10.55
N HIS A 142 -9.77 -30.41 -11.51
CA HIS A 142 -8.36 -30.20 -11.26
C HIS A 142 -7.85 -28.96 -11.97
N THR A 143 -7.16 -28.07 -11.25
CA THR A 143 -6.49 -26.90 -11.82
C THR A 143 -5.08 -26.79 -11.29
N PHE A 144 -4.09 -26.71 -12.17
CA PHE A 144 -2.70 -26.41 -11.86
C PHE A 144 -2.41 -24.97 -12.27
N VAL A 145 -1.76 -24.23 -11.41
CA VAL A 145 -1.40 -22.83 -11.66
C VAL A 145 0.09 -22.63 -11.43
N LEU A 146 0.77 -22.12 -12.44
CA LEU A 146 2.13 -21.58 -12.32
C LEU A 146 2.04 -20.05 -12.41
N ASN A 147 2.59 -19.37 -11.44
CA ASN A 147 2.69 -17.90 -11.45
C ASN A 147 4.14 -17.49 -11.21
N HIS A 148 4.62 -16.52 -11.97
CA HIS A 148 5.93 -15.91 -11.77
C HIS A 148 5.82 -14.39 -11.80
N VAL A 149 6.39 -13.73 -10.79
CA VAL A 149 6.45 -12.28 -10.67
C VAL A 149 7.91 -11.85 -10.65
N LEU A 150 8.28 -10.99 -11.58
CA LEU A 150 9.56 -10.28 -11.63
C LEU A 150 9.32 -8.81 -11.30
N ASN A 151 10.08 -8.29 -10.35
CA ASN A 151 10.16 -6.87 -10.08
C ASN A 151 11.62 -6.46 -9.98
N THR A 152 12.04 -5.45 -10.75
CA THR A 152 13.37 -4.87 -10.65
C THR A 152 13.28 -3.40 -10.28
N PHE A 153 14.29 -2.91 -9.61
CA PHE A 153 14.45 -1.50 -9.27
C PHE A 153 15.92 -1.14 -9.43
N HIS A 154 16.15 -0.03 -10.09
CA HIS A 154 17.46 0.58 -10.23
C HIS A 154 17.29 2.09 -10.00
N ARG A 155 18.12 2.68 -9.13
CA ARG A 155 18.12 4.11 -8.85
C ARG A 155 19.53 4.65 -8.90
N GLU A 156 19.71 5.73 -9.64
CA GLU A 156 20.88 6.57 -9.63
C GLU A 156 20.52 7.94 -9.09
N ASN A 157 21.38 8.49 -8.24
CA ASN A 157 21.17 9.77 -7.60
C ASN A 157 22.25 10.76 -7.98
N HIS A 158 21.87 12.02 -8.13
CA HIS A 158 22.80 13.12 -8.30
C HIS A 158 22.35 14.34 -7.53
N ASN A 159 23.15 14.80 -6.58
CA ASN A 159 22.89 16.04 -5.86
C ASN A 159 23.70 17.18 -6.46
N SER A 160 23.02 18.22 -6.99
CA SER A 160 23.66 19.34 -7.68
C SER A 160 24.35 20.34 -6.75
N VAL A 161 24.02 20.32 -5.45
CA VAL A 161 24.44 21.35 -4.49
C VAL A 161 25.33 20.83 -3.35
N SER A 162 25.44 19.51 -3.19
CA SER A 162 26.35 18.89 -2.24
C SER A 162 26.87 17.55 -2.78
N VAL A 163 28.12 17.27 -2.47
CA VAL A 163 28.72 15.96 -2.82
C VAL A 163 28.42 14.99 -1.69
N ASP A 164 27.80 13.87 -2.04
CA ASP A 164 27.60 12.73 -1.16
C ASP A 164 28.08 11.48 -1.90
N GLU A 165 29.15 10.87 -1.41
CA GLU A 165 29.77 9.70 -2.04
C GLU A 165 28.82 8.49 -2.14
N SER A 166 27.80 8.42 -1.28
CA SER A 166 26.78 7.39 -1.38
C SER A 166 26.01 7.41 -2.69
N ASN A 167 25.89 8.59 -3.32
CA ASN A 167 25.20 8.79 -4.58
C ASN A 167 25.95 8.21 -5.80
N ALA A 168 27.27 7.96 -5.67
CA ALA A 168 28.06 7.30 -6.71
C ALA A 168 27.75 5.80 -6.86
N ILE A 169 27.03 5.23 -5.88
CA ILE A 169 26.71 3.80 -5.85
C ILE A 169 25.22 3.63 -6.16
N ALA A 170 24.93 3.04 -7.31
CA ALA A 170 23.54 2.75 -7.71
C ALA A 170 22.85 1.79 -6.73
N LYS A 171 21.55 2.05 -6.47
CA LYS A 171 20.68 1.23 -5.64
C LYS A 171 19.90 0.27 -6.52
N VAL A 172 20.03 -1.02 -6.26
CA VAL A 172 19.47 -2.08 -7.12
C VAL A 172 18.72 -3.09 -6.31
N THR A 173 17.52 -3.45 -6.79
CA THR A 173 16.76 -4.61 -6.27
C THR A 173 16.28 -5.45 -7.44
N ARG A 174 16.32 -6.77 -7.29
CA ARG A 174 15.66 -7.72 -8.18
C ARG A 174 14.91 -8.75 -7.35
N LYS A 175 13.60 -8.80 -7.52
CA LYS A 175 12.71 -9.75 -6.84
C LYS A 175 12.14 -10.72 -7.84
N ASN A 176 12.23 -12.01 -7.54
CA ASN A 176 11.61 -13.10 -8.27
C ASN A 176 10.74 -13.89 -7.29
N ILE A 177 9.47 -14.04 -7.60
CA ILE A 177 8.55 -14.87 -6.80
C ILE A 177 7.88 -15.84 -7.76
N THR A 178 8.15 -17.14 -7.56
CA THR A 178 7.54 -18.21 -8.35
C THR A 178 6.61 -19.01 -7.46
N GLY A 179 5.34 -19.09 -7.83
CA GLY A 179 4.32 -19.88 -7.13
C GLY A 179 3.80 -21.01 -7.99
N PHE A 180 3.66 -22.17 -7.41
CA PHE A 180 2.93 -23.30 -8.00
C PHE A 180 1.78 -23.67 -7.08
N SER A 181 0.59 -23.87 -7.62
CA SER A 181 -0.56 -24.33 -6.86
C SER A 181 -1.35 -25.38 -7.61
N TYR A 182 -1.90 -26.30 -6.83
CA TYR A 182 -2.89 -27.28 -7.28
C TYR A 182 -4.20 -27.04 -6.55
N ARG A 183 -5.28 -26.92 -7.31
CA ARG A 183 -6.65 -26.80 -6.80
C ARG A 183 -7.46 -28.00 -7.21
N LEU A 184 -8.09 -28.62 -6.24
CA LEU A 184 -9.03 -29.72 -6.37
C LEU A 184 -10.44 -29.22 -6.03
N MET A 185 -11.40 -29.44 -6.93
CA MET A 185 -12.82 -29.11 -6.76
C MET A 185 -13.67 -30.28 -7.29
N PRO A 186 -13.76 -31.39 -6.53
CA PRO A 186 -14.41 -32.62 -7.02
C PRO A 186 -15.92 -32.53 -6.95
N SER A 187 -16.47 -31.58 -6.19
CA SER A 187 -17.92 -31.35 -6.07
C SER A 187 -18.21 -29.88 -5.85
N GLU A 188 -19.46 -29.48 -5.91
CA GLU A 188 -19.93 -28.14 -5.57
C GLU A 188 -19.87 -27.83 -4.07
N HIS A 189 -19.63 -28.86 -3.22
CA HIS A 189 -19.66 -28.73 -1.78
C HIS A 189 -18.33 -28.34 -1.14
N TRP A 190 -17.20 -28.62 -1.81
CA TRP A 190 -15.91 -28.25 -1.24
C TRP A 190 -14.81 -28.10 -2.29
N ASN A 191 -13.83 -27.31 -1.97
CA ASN A 191 -12.59 -27.25 -2.72
C ASN A 191 -11.38 -27.20 -1.77
N LEU A 192 -10.24 -27.67 -2.28
CA LEU A 192 -8.96 -27.65 -1.60
C LEU A 192 -7.92 -27.05 -2.56
N SER A 193 -7.07 -26.20 -2.04
CA SER A 193 -5.91 -25.68 -2.76
C SER A 193 -4.66 -25.92 -1.91
N VAL A 194 -3.61 -26.43 -2.52
CA VAL A 194 -2.27 -26.53 -1.92
C VAL A 194 -1.30 -25.77 -2.82
N PHE A 195 -0.32 -25.12 -2.22
CA PHE A 195 0.60 -24.27 -2.99
C PHE A 195 1.97 -24.17 -2.32
N GLY A 196 2.98 -23.93 -3.16
CA GLY A 196 4.33 -23.57 -2.76
C GLY A 196 4.78 -22.32 -3.47
N LYS A 197 5.62 -21.52 -2.81
CA LYS A 197 6.18 -20.27 -3.35
C LYS A 197 7.69 -20.24 -3.10
N TYR A 198 8.45 -19.92 -4.12
CA TYR A 198 9.86 -19.62 -4.02
C TYR A 198 10.06 -18.11 -4.14
N TYR A 199 10.73 -17.54 -3.17
CA TYR A 199 11.07 -16.12 -3.11
C TYR A 199 12.58 -15.98 -3.27
N ASN A 200 12.99 -15.03 -4.11
CA ASN A 200 14.39 -14.63 -4.24
C ASN A 200 14.45 -13.11 -4.36
N GLN A 201 15.32 -12.48 -3.59
CA GLN A 201 15.59 -11.06 -3.66
C GLN A 201 17.09 -10.79 -3.61
N TYR A 202 17.59 -10.14 -4.64
CA TYR A 202 18.91 -9.56 -4.69
C TYR A 202 18.83 -8.05 -4.45
N ASN A 203 19.66 -7.53 -3.56
CA ASN A 203 19.77 -6.11 -3.24
C ASN A 203 21.25 -5.68 -3.36
N ALA A 204 21.48 -4.47 -3.85
CA ALA A 204 22.80 -3.85 -3.84
C ALA A 204 22.66 -2.33 -3.66
N GLY A 205 23.56 -1.72 -2.89
CA GLY A 205 23.57 -0.27 -2.68
C GLY A 205 24.66 0.18 -1.71
N PRO A 206 24.72 1.48 -1.40
CA PRO A 206 25.71 2.05 -0.53
C PRO A 206 25.50 1.72 0.94
N VAL A 207 26.57 1.41 1.67
CA VAL A 207 26.64 1.35 3.14
C VAL A 207 27.84 2.15 3.59
N SER A 208 27.67 2.87 4.71
CA SER A 208 28.81 3.56 5.33
C SER A 208 29.80 2.53 5.89
N ALA A 209 31.03 2.64 5.46
CA ALA A 209 32.18 1.88 5.96
C ALA A 209 33.09 2.75 6.82
N SER A 210 32.60 3.89 7.34
CA SER A 210 33.38 4.89 8.05
C SER A 210 33.94 4.34 9.37
N THR A 211 35.24 4.33 9.46
CA THR A 211 35.98 4.27 10.72
C THR A 211 36.50 5.69 11.01
N SER A 212 35.98 6.32 12.08
CA SER A 212 36.55 7.56 12.67
C SER A 212 36.84 8.70 11.65
N GLY A 213 35.81 9.48 11.30
CA GLY A 213 35.99 10.84 10.73
C GLY A 213 35.99 11.01 9.21
N THR A 214 36.06 9.96 8.42
CA THR A 214 35.90 10.01 6.96
C THR A 214 34.65 9.28 6.51
N SER A 215 33.77 9.96 5.78
CA SER A 215 32.62 9.33 5.13
C SER A 215 33.12 8.50 3.95
N ASN A 216 33.21 7.20 4.11
CA ASN A 216 33.50 6.27 3.04
C ASN A 216 32.32 5.34 2.85
N TYR A 217 31.88 5.17 1.59
CA TYR A 217 30.77 4.27 1.25
C TYR A 217 31.28 3.13 0.39
N VAL A 218 30.81 1.93 0.72
CA VAL A 218 31.08 0.72 -0.07
C VAL A 218 29.80 0.12 -0.58
N ARG A 219 29.86 -0.57 -1.69
CA ARG A 219 28.72 -1.30 -2.23
C ARG A 219 28.52 -2.60 -1.44
N LEU A 220 27.44 -2.69 -0.70
CA LEU A 220 26.96 -3.94 -0.10
C LEU A 220 26.03 -4.66 -1.07
N THR A 221 26.17 -5.98 -1.16
CA THR A 221 25.26 -6.86 -1.88
C THR A 221 24.67 -7.90 -0.92
N ASN A 222 23.38 -8.15 -1.06
CA ASN A 222 22.66 -9.16 -0.30
C ASN A 222 21.75 -9.96 -1.23
N ASN A 223 21.76 -11.30 -1.11
CA ASN A 223 20.89 -12.18 -1.86
C ASN A 223 20.19 -13.16 -0.93
N VAL A 224 18.88 -13.07 -0.87
CA VAL A 224 18.05 -13.87 0.06
C VAL A 224 17.11 -14.72 -0.75
N SER A 225 16.99 -16.01 -0.35
CA SER A 225 16.03 -16.95 -0.92
C SER A 225 15.25 -17.64 0.19
N SER A 226 13.96 -17.88 -0.07
CA SER A 226 13.06 -18.50 0.89
C SER A 226 11.99 -19.34 0.20
N VAL A 227 11.46 -20.33 0.90
CA VAL A 227 10.36 -21.18 0.42
C VAL A 227 9.19 -21.10 1.38
N GLY A 228 8.06 -20.61 0.87
CA GLY A 228 6.78 -20.62 1.55
C GLY A 228 5.85 -21.70 0.99
N TYR A 229 4.88 -22.08 1.78
CA TYR A 229 3.87 -23.07 1.38
C TYR A 229 2.58 -22.86 2.15
N GLY A 230 1.51 -23.42 1.64
CA GLY A 230 0.23 -23.34 2.33
C GLY A 230 -0.85 -24.23 1.71
N ALA A 231 -1.97 -24.25 2.42
CA ALA A 231 -3.18 -24.92 1.98
C ALA A 231 -4.42 -24.08 2.37
N ALA A 232 -5.46 -24.16 1.55
CA ALA A 232 -6.74 -23.54 1.84
C ALA A 232 -7.88 -24.48 1.43
N GLY A 233 -8.82 -24.73 2.35
CA GLY A 233 -10.03 -25.50 2.12
C GLY A 233 -11.26 -24.58 2.24
N THR A 234 -12.24 -24.79 1.36
CA THR A 234 -13.55 -24.14 1.45
C THR A 234 -14.61 -25.23 1.47
N TYR A 235 -15.57 -25.11 2.38
CA TYR A 235 -16.73 -25.98 2.45
C TYR A 235 -18.00 -25.12 2.32
N PHE A 236 -18.84 -25.51 1.36
CA PHE A 236 -20.13 -24.86 1.09
C PHE A 236 -21.21 -25.60 1.90
N ILE A 237 -21.54 -25.04 3.09
CA ILE A 237 -22.43 -25.67 4.08
C ILE A 237 -23.86 -25.78 3.54
N LEU A 238 -24.31 -24.69 2.93
CA LEU A 238 -25.59 -24.60 2.23
C LEU A 238 -25.53 -23.48 1.18
N SER A 239 -26.59 -23.34 0.37
CA SER A 239 -26.65 -22.29 -0.64
C SER A 239 -26.42 -20.90 -0.03
N GLY A 240 -25.30 -20.30 -0.41
CA GLY A 240 -24.87 -18.97 0.06
C GLY A 240 -24.05 -18.98 1.35
N LEU A 241 -23.94 -20.08 2.12
CA LEU A 241 -23.12 -20.15 3.33
C LEU A 241 -21.88 -21.01 3.09
N GLN A 242 -20.70 -20.42 3.28
CA GLN A 242 -19.43 -21.13 3.14
C GLN A 242 -18.49 -20.84 4.32
N ALA A 243 -17.72 -21.86 4.68
CA ALA A 243 -16.61 -21.74 5.63
C ALA A 243 -15.29 -21.98 4.90
N LYS A 244 -14.27 -21.19 5.20
CA LYS A 244 -12.94 -21.28 4.65
C LYS A 244 -11.90 -21.31 5.76
N LEU A 245 -11.00 -22.31 5.71
CA LEU A 245 -9.82 -22.39 6.57
C LEU A 245 -8.58 -22.32 5.69
N SER A 246 -7.58 -21.54 6.07
CA SER A 246 -6.31 -21.48 5.35
C SER A 246 -5.13 -21.35 6.31
N TYR A 247 -4.06 -22.05 5.97
CA TYR A 247 -2.74 -21.90 6.57
C TYR A 247 -1.72 -21.54 5.50
N GLU A 248 -0.83 -20.60 5.81
CA GLU A 248 0.28 -20.23 4.94
C GLU A 248 1.51 -19.86 5.74
N LYS A 249 2.64 -20.50 5.42
CA LYS A 249 3.97 -20.01 5.76
C LYS A 249 4.42 -19.07 4.65
N ALA A 250 4.39 -17.77 4.92
CA ALA A 250 4.67 -16.71 3.96
C ALA A 250 5.95 -15.94 4.29
N TYR A 251 6.54 -15.33 3.26
CA TYR A 251 7.64 -14.40 3.41
C TYR A 251 7.27 -13.05 2.80
N ARG A 252 7.57 -11.96 3.51
CA ARG A 252 7.46 -10.60 2.99
C ARG A 252 8.86 -10.06 2.72
N LEU A 253 9.17 -9.89 1.45
CA LEU A 253 10.45 -9.30 1.04
C LEU A 253 10.45 -7.79 1.32
N PRO A 254 11.57 -7.20 1.85
CA PRO A 254 11.68 -5.78 2.08
C PRO A 254 11.37 -4.95 0.84
N THR A 255 10.70 -3.82 1.01
CA THR A 255 10.40 -2.87 -0.06
C THR A 255 11.64 -2.05 -0.44
N ASN A 256 11.60 -1.34 -1.58
CA ASN A 256 12.70 -0.46 -1.98
C ASN A 256 12.88 0.71 -1.01
N GLU A 257 11.79 1.22 -0.42
CA GLU A 257 11.82 2.27 0.57
C GLU A 257 12.45 1.81 1.89
N GLU A 258 12.11 0.60 2.36
CA GLU A 258 12.73 0.00 3.54
C GLU A 258 14.23 -0.25 3.36
N LEU A 259 14.65 -0.61 2.13
CA LEU A 259 16.06 -0.88 1.82
C LEU A 259 16.89 0.39 1.56
N PHE A 260 16.33 1.41 0.92
CA PHE A 260 17.08 2.53 0.38
C PHE A 260 16.56 3.91 0.83
N GLY A 261 15.42 3.98 1.52
CA GLY A 261 14.78 5.23 1.86
C GLY A 261 14.17 5.95 0.65
N ASP A 262 13.77 7.20 0.86
CA ASP A 262 13.15 8.06 -0.14
C ASP A 262 14.02 9.24 -0.59
N GLU A 263 15.29 9.29 -0.15
CA GLU A 263 16.27 10.35 -0.37
C GLU A 263 15.90 11.68 0.31
N ASP A 264 15.02 11.63 1.30
CA ASP A 264 14.51 12.83 1.95
C ASP A 264 14.24 12.63 3.46
N LEU A 265 13.18 11.94 3.80
CA LEU A 265 12.71 11.79 5.18
C LEU A 265 12.82 10.37 5.72
N GLU A 266 13.07 9.39 4.85
CA GLU A 266 13.18 7.98 5.19
C GLU A 266 14.61 7.47 4.98
N LEU A 267 15.17 6.87 6.01
CA LEU A 267 16.48 6.20 5.95
C LEU A 267 16.26 4.70 5.70
N GLY A 268 16.82 4.21 4.60
CA GLY A 268 16.76 2.79 4.27
C GLY A 268 17.83 1.96 5.00
N LYS A 269 17.59 0.65 5.08
CA LYS A 269 18.54 -0.32 5.64
C LYS A 269 18.67 -1.55 4.72
N ILE A 270 19.76 -1.61 3.99
CA ILE A 270 19.99 -2.63 2.93
C ILE A 270 20.11 -4.07 3.45
N GLY A 271 20.49 -4.25 4.71
CA GLY A 271 20.66 -5.54 5.36
C GLY A 271 19.39 -6.10 6.03
N LEU A 272 18.20 -5.59 5.71
CA LEU A 272 16.96 -6.13 6.26
C LEU A 272 16.71 -7.56 5.78
N ASN A 273 16.35 -8.43 6.73
CA ASN A 273 15.85 -9.77 6.45
C ASN A 273 14.39 -9.73 5.98
N PRO A 274 13.93 -10.65 5.13
CA PRO A 274 12.52 -10.86 4.90
C PRO A 274 11.78 -11.24 6.16
N GLU A 275 10.59 -10.68 6.38
CA GLU A 275 9.70 -11.18 7.40
C GLU A 275 9.25 -12.61 7.05
N LYS A 276 9.17 -13.46 8.04
CA LYS A 276 8.67 -14.83 7.96
C LYS A 276 7.44 -14.96 8.85
N SER A 277 6.32 -15.37 8.30
CA SER A 277 5.08 -15.50 9.07
C SER A 277 4.38 -16.84 8.86
N ASP A 278 3.85 -17.38 9.95
CA ASP A 278 2.89 -18.48 9.97
C ASP A 278 1.50 -17.87 10.15
N ASN A 279 0.61 -18.06 9.16
CA ASN A 279 -0.69 -17.41 9.10
C ASN A 279 -1.79 -18.45 9.10
N LEU A 280 -2.70 -18.39 10.07
CA LEU A 280 -3.92 -19.19 10.13
C LEU A 280 -5.13 -18.27 10.05
N ASN A 281 -6.04 -18.52 9.08
CA ASN A 281 -7.25 -17.74 8.93
C ASN A 281 -8.46 -18.66 8.81
N PHE A 282 -9.52 -18.30 9.51
CA PHE A 282 -10.83 -18.90 9.38
C PHE A 282 -11.84 -17.84 8.98
N ASN A 283 -12.64 -18.08 7.93
CA ASN A 283 -13.68 -17.17 7.47
C ASN A 283 -14.99 -17.92 7.29
N LEU A 284 -16.08 -17.28 7.72
CA LEU A 284 -17.45 -17.72 7.49
C LEU A 284 -18.16 -16.61 6.71
N SER A 285 -18.72 -16.91 5.54
CA SER A 285 -19.46 -15.93 4.76
C SER A 285 -20.80 -16.45 4.31
N TYR A 286 -21.79 -15.56 4.34
CA TYR A 286 -23.16 -15.81 3.91
C TYR A 286 -23.58 -14.77 2.89
N ASN A 287 -24.04 -15.24 1.73
CA ASN A 287 -24.53 -14.40 0.64
C ASN A 287 -25.86 -14.92 0.14
N ARG A 288 -26.91 -14.15 0.21
CA ARG A 288 -28.24 -14.54 -0.22
C ARG A 288 -29.04 -13.39 -0.84
N GLN A 289 -29.70 -13.73 -1.93
CA GLN A 289 -30.69 -12.86 -2.56
C GLN A 289 -32.08 -13.39 -2.23
N LEU A 290 -32.93 -12.58 -1.62
CA LEU A 290 -34.32 -12.85 -1.25
C LEU A 290 -35.23 -11.83 -1.93
N GLY A 291 -35.67 -12.14 -3.15
CA GLY A 291 -36.43 -11.18 -3.95
C GLY A 291 -35.64 -9.89 -4.21
N LYS A 292 -36.15 -8.76 -3.67
CA LYS A 292 -35.49 -7.45 -3.79
C LYS A 292 -34.39 -7.20 -2.74
N HIS A 293 -34.19 -8.12 -1.80
CA HIS A 293 -33.25 -8.00 -0.69
C HIS A 293 -32.01 -8.84 -0.95
N GLY A 294 -30.85 -8.21 -1.02
CA GLY A 294 -29.55 -8.87 -1.06
C GLY A 294 -28.85 -8.71 0.27
N LEU A 295 -28.39 -9.80 0.87
CA LEU A 295 -27.64 -9.80 2.13
C LEU A 295 -26.30 -10.50 1.93
N TYR A 296 -25.24 -9.86 2.35
CA TYR A 296 -23.90 -10.42 2.48
C TYR A 296 -23.39 -10.16 3.90
N VAL A 297 -22.89 -11.21 4.55
CA VAL A 297 -22.23 -11.12 5.86
C VAL A 297 -20.98 -11.99 5.81
N GLU A 298 -19.85 -11.49 6.29
CA GLU A 298 -18.63 -12.23 6.46
C GLU A 298 -18.02 -11.95 7.83
N THR A 299 -17.52 -12.97 8.49
CA THR A 299 -16.69 -12.85 9.69
C THR A 299 -15.44 -13.71 9.55
N GLY A 300 -14.33 -13.24 10.09
CA GLY A 300 -13.07 -13.97 10.04
C GLY A 300 -12.27 -13.85 11.32
N LEU A 301 -11.53 -14.91 11.62
CA LEU A 301 -10.54 -14.98 12.68
C LEU A 301 -9.15 -15.02 12.05
N ILE A 302 -8.22 -14.28 12.62
CA ILE A 302 -6.85 -14.11 12.14
C ILE A 302 -5.90 -14.49 13.28
N TYR A 303 -4.98 -15.40 13.00
CA TYR A 303 -3.82 -15.67 13.82
C TYR A 303 -2.56 -15.62 12.96
N ARG A 304 -1.56 -14.86 13.40
CA ARG A 304 -0.28 -14.77 12.71
C ARG A 304 0.84 -14.66 13.72
N ASN A 305 1.90 -15.44 13.50
CA ASN A 305 3.17 -15.26 14.18
C ASN A 305 4.24 -14.86 13.16
N THR A 306 4.90 -13.71 13.37
CA THR A 306 5.85 -13.12 12.42
C THR A 306 7.21 -13.00 13.10
N SER A 307 8.24 -13.57 12.50
CA SER A 307 9.65 -13.36 12.86
C SER A 307 10.31 -12.37 11.91
N ASP A 308 11.38 -11.71 12.35
CA ASP A 308 12.08 -10.67 11.58
C ASP A 308 11.14 -9.54 11.12
N TYR A 309 10.14 -9.19 11.95
CA TYR A 309 9.16 -8.15 11.64
C TYR A 309 9.86 -6.83 11.31
N ILE A 310 9.57 -6.25 10.15
CA ILE A 310 10.16 -4.97 9.72
C ILE A 310 9.36 -3.84 10.33
N TYR A 311 10.00 -3.17 11.29
CA TYR A 311 9.40 -2.08 12.04
C TYR A 311 9.98 -0.74 11.59
N ARG A 312 9.10 0.26 11.41
CA ARG A 312 9.48 1.65 11.16
C ARG A 312 9.45 2.45 12.45
N SER A 313 10.56 3.05 12.80
CA SER A 313 10.73 3.95 13.95
C SER A 313 11.10 5.36 13.50
N ILE A 314 11.09 6.31 14.43
CA ILE A 314 11.63 7.65 14.22
C ILE A 314 13.02 7.68 14.88
N GLU A 315 14.04 7.96 14.08
CA GLU A 315 15.40 8.21 14.54
C GLU A 315 15.75 9.70 14.46
N THR A 316 16.49 10.19 15.44
CA THR A 316 17.00 11.56 15.43
C THR A 316 18.52 11.55 15.35
N THR A 317 19.04 12.06 14.24
CA THR A 317 20.47 12.18 13.97
C THR A 317 20.81 13.62 13.63
N SER A 318 21.83 14.20 14.27
CA SER A 318 22.26 15.58 14.05
C SER A 318 21.13 16.61 14.15
N ASN A 319 20.25 16.48 15.16
CA ASN A 319 19.04 17.31 15.36
C ASN A 319 18.01 17.25 14.21
N ARG A 320 18.01 16.20 13.40
CA ARG A 320 17.03 15.95 12.35
C ARG A 320 16.34 14.62 12.60
N SER A 321 15.04 14.57 12.42
CA SER A 321 14.25 13.36 12.58
C SER A 321 13.96 12.73 11.24
N TYR A 322 14.16 11.40 11.14
CA TYR A 322 13.94 10.56 9.98
C TYR A 322 13.11 9.34 10.37
N GLY A 323 12.35 8.81 9.44
CA GLY A 323 11.86 7.43 9.53
C GLY A 323 13.02 6.46 9.29
N SER A 324 13.10 5.40 10.06
CA SER A 324 14.13 4.35 9.94
C SER A 324 13.51 2.97 10.05
N TYR A 325 14.13 1.97 9.44
CA TYR A 325 13.62 0.60 9.39
C TYR A 325 14.60 -0.38 10.03
N SER A 326 14.04 -1.33 10.80
CA SER A 326 14.81 -2.41 11.42
C SER A 326 13.98 -3.69 11.51
N ASN A 327 14.65 -4.85 11.51
CA ASN A 327 14.00 -6.08 11.90
C ASN A 327 13.79 -6.10 13.40
N TYR A 328 12.55 -6.31 13.81
CA TYR A 328 12.15 -6.61 15.18
C TYR A 328 12.03 -8.12 15.34
N GLY A 329 12.28 -8.66 16.52
CA GLY A 329 12.37 -10.10 16.71
C GLY A 329 11.14 -10.89 16.28
N SER A 330 10.18 -11.06 17.18
CA SER A 330 8.92 -11.78 16.91
C SER A 330 7.71 -10.96 17.31
N VAL A 331 6.65 -11.07 16.51
CA VAL A 331 5.38 -10.35 16.72
C VAL A 331 4.22 -11.32 16.53
N GLU A 332 3.34 -11.41 17.52
CA GLU A 332 2.09 -12.16 17.43
C GLU A 332 0.93 -11.25 17.07
N THR A 333 0.10 -11.69 16.12
CA THR A 333 -1.12 -10.98 15.71
C THR A 333 -2.33 -11.87 15.94
N LYS A 334 -3.29 -11.40 16.71
CA LYS A 334 -4.62 -12.01 16.91
C LYS A 334 -5.70 -11.02 16.55
N GLY A 335 -6.70 -11.45 15.80
CA GLY A 335 -7.75 -10.54 15.40
C GLY A 335 -8.99 -11.20 14.85
N TYR A 336 -10.00 -10.38 14.67
CA TYR A 336 -11.23 -10.75 13.98
C TYR A 336 -11.75 -9.58 13.16
N HIS A 337 -12.51 -9.91 12.13
CA HIS A 337 -13.24 -8.91 11.35
C HIS A 337 -14.65 -9.36 11.10
N ILE A 338 -15.53 -8.37 10.91
CA ILE A 338 -16.93 -8.57 10.51
C ILE A 338 -17.22 -7.57 9.39
N SER A 339 -17.82 -8.06 8.30
CA SER A 339 -18.30 -7.24 7.18
C SER A 339 -19.73 -7.59 6.88
N ALA A 340 -20.57 -6.59 6.65
CA ALA A 340 -21.96 -6.81 6.25
C ALA A 340 -22.34 -5.84 5.13
N ARG A 341 -23.12 -6.31 4.16
CA ARG A 341 -23.72 -5.46 3.13
C ARG A 341 -25.16 -5.90 2.88
N TYR A 342 -26.03 -4.92 2.88
CA TYR A 342 -27.44 -5.09 2.53
C TYR A 342 -27.78 -4.22 1.32
N ASN A 343 -28.45 -4.81 0.36
CA ASN A 343 -28.94 -4.12 -0.83
C ASN A 343 -30.45 -4.28 -0.93
N TYR A 344 -31.16 -3.19 -1.14
CA TYR A 344 -32.59 -3.22 -1.44
C TYR A 344 -32.79 -2.87 -2.92
N SER A 345 -33.10 -3.88 -3.74
CA SER A 345 -33.29 -3.72 -5.18
C SER A 345 -32.10 -2.94 -5.81
N CYS A 346 -32.40 -1.93 -6.57
CA CYS A 346 -31.41 -1.01 -7.16
C CYS A 346 -31.45 0.40 -6.51
N TRP A 347 -32.08 0.53 -5.33
CA TRP A 347 -32.35 1.82 -4.72
C TRP A 347 -31.38 2.16 -3.59
N VAL A 348 -31.00 1.17 -2.78
CA VAL A 348 -30.23 1.39 -1.57
C VAL A 348 -29.17 0.30 -1.43
N SER A 349 -27.95 0.69 -1.07
CA SER A 349 -26.88 -0.18 -0.60
C SER A 349 -26.35 0.35 0.73
N ILE A 350 -26.30 -0.50 1.75
CA ILE A 350 -25.77 -0.19 3.08
C ILE A 350 -24.67 -1.20 3.35
N GLY A 351 -23.47 -0.75 3.68
CA GLY A 351 -22.33 -1.60 3.99
C GLY A 351 -21.58 -1.15 5.22
N GLY A 352 -20.85 -2.08 5.83
CA GLY A 352 -19.96 -1.75 6.92
C GLY A 352 -18.99 -2.87 7.20
N ASN A 353 -17.85 -2.52 7.75
CA ASN A 353 -16.86 -3.46 8.26
C ASN A 353 -16.30 -2.96 9.59
N PHE A 354 -15.91 -3.91 10.41
CA PHE A 354 -15.21 -3.68 11.66
C PHE A 354 -14.06 -4.66 11.76
N THR A 355 -12.90 -4.18 12.21
CA THR A 355 -11.71 -5.00 12.45
C THR A 355 -11.12 -4.66 13.81
N GLN A 356 -10.83 -5.71 14.57
CA GLN A 356 -10.00 -5.67 15.75
C GLN A 356 -8.81 -6.58 15.52
N MET A 357 -7.58 -6.05 15.64
CA MET A 357 -6.35 -6.77 15.39
C MET A 357 -5.27 -6.34 16.37
N ASP A 358 -4.98 -7.17 17.34
CA ASP A 358 -3.91 -6.97 18.31
C ASP A 358 -2.59 -7.51 17.76
N VAL A 359 -1.62 -6.62 17.60
CA VAL A 359 -0.25 -6.94 17.18
C VAL A 359 0.65 -6.69 18.37
N ARG A 360 1.23 -7.76 18.92
CA ARG A 360 1.98 -7.72 20.17
C ARG A 360 3.41 -8.23 20.01
N ASP A 361 4.31 -7.64 20.78
CA ASP A 361 5.68 -8.14 20.94
C ASP A 361 5.63 -9.56 21.52
N ASN A 362 6.30 -10.49 20.85
CA ASN A 362 6.38 -11.89 21.24
C ASN A 362 7.83 -12.32 21.53
N VAL A 363 8.70 -11.38 21.92
CA VAL A 363 10.09 -11.61 22.30
C VAL A 363 10.17 -11.69 23.82
N GLU A 364 10.16 -12.92 24.37
CA GLU A 364 10.25 -13.14 25.83
C GLU A 364 11.62 -12.74 26.41
N LYS A 365 12.69 -13.02 25.68
CA LYS A 365 14.07 -12.76 26.12
C LYS A 365 14.83 -11.95 25.08
N THR A 366 15.63 -11.02 25.57
CA THR A 366 16.57 -10.24 24.76
C THR A 366 17.71 -11.14 24.25
N GLN A 367 18.53 -10.65 23.34
CA GLN A 367 19.72 -11.36 22.84
C GLN A 367 20.73 -11.68 23.97
N THR A 368 20.68 -10.92 25.07
CA THR A 368 21.53 -11.15 26.26
C THR A 368 20.92 -12.13 27.27
N GLY A 369 19.74 -12.72 26.96
CA GLY A 369 19.05 -13.70 27.80
C GLY A 369 18.21 -13.12 28.95
N GLN A 370 18.14 -11.78 29.06
CA GLN A 370 17.29 -11.09 30.04
C GLN A 370 15.83 -11.07 29.55
N GLU A 371 14.88 -11.02 30.48
CA GLU A 371 13.47 -10.83 30.16
C GLU A 371 13.23 -9.50 29.41
N SER A 372 12.44 -9.56 28.34
CA SER A 372 12.10 -8.36 27.56
C SER A 372 11.05 -7.55 28.28
N LEU A 373 11.33 -6.27 28.53
CA LEU A 373 10.40 -5.33 29.14
C LEU A 373 9.17 -5.05 28.25
N THR A 374 9.25 -5.36 26.97
CA THR A 374 8.19 -5.11 25.99
C THR A 374 7.38 -6.37 25.64
N TYR A 375 7.74 -7.53 26.21
CA TYR A 375 7.00 -8.78 25.95
C TYR A 375 5.51 -8.65 26.25
N GLY A 376 4.67 -9.07 25.31
CA GLY A 376 3.21 -8.96 25.39
C GLY A 376 2.66 -7.54 25.21
N ALA A 377 3.51 -6.52 25.17
CA ALA A 377 3.06 -5.16 24.88
C ALA A 377 2.60 -5.02 23.44
N ARG A 378 1.62 -4.16 23.20
CA ARG A 378 1.16 -3.85 21.84
C ARG A 378 2.25 -3.13 21.05
N MET A 379 2.43 -3.54 19.79
CA MET A 379 3.35 -2.86 18.87
C MET A 379 2.89 -1.40 18.69
N PRO A 380 3.78 -0.42 18.89
CA PRO A 380 3.43 0.98 18.76
C PRO A 380 3.18 1.37 17.31
N ASN A 381 2.49 2.49 17.13
CA ASN A 381 2.23 3.12 15.83
C ASN A 381 1.40 2.25 14.87
N LEU A 382 0.58 1.35 15.40
CA LEU A 382 -0.32 0.49 14.63
C LEU A 382 -1.76 0.64 15.14
N PRO A 383 -2.72 1.06 14.28
CA PRO A 383 -4.13 1.00 14.62
C PRO A 383 -4.57 -0.45 14.86
N TYR A 384 -5.23 -0.71 15.97
CA TYR A 384 -5.68 -2.06 16.33
C TYR A 384 -7.19 -2.24 16.28
N ARG A 385 -7.95 -1.16 16.18
CA ARG A 385 -9.42 -1.18 16.06
C ARG A 385 -9.87 -0.11 15.10
N PHE A 386 -10.57 -0.52 14.05
CA PHE A 386 -11.08 0.41 13.04
C PHE A 386 -12.35 -0.13 12.38
N ALA A 387 -13.16 0.79 11.90
CA ALA A 387 -14.42 0.50 11.22
C ALA A 387 -14.68 1.48 10.09
N ASN A 388 -15.41 1.02 9.08
CA ASN A 388 -15.96 1.87 8.03
C ASN A 388 -17.43 1.48 7.81
N SER A 389 -18.27 2.45 7.45
CA SER A 389 -19.58 2.17 6.92
C SER A 389 -19.95 3.09 5.76
N ASP A 390 -20.80 2.61 4.87
CA ASP A 390 -21.29 3.36 3.73
C ASP A 390 -22.77 3.16 3.52
N ILE A 391 -23.44 4.21 3.02
CA ILE A 391 -24.82 4.18 2.56
C ILE A 391 -24.87 4.85 1.20
N SER A 392 -25.48 4.19 0.22
CA SER A 392 -25.65 4.71 -1.12
C SER A 392 -27.12 4.63 -1.55
N PHE A 393 -27.62 5.72 -2.07
CA PHE A 393 -28.96 5.83 -2.67
C PHE A 393 -28.82 6.04 -4.18
N PHE A 394 -29.65 5.35 -4.95
CA PHE A 394 -29.61 5.37 -6.41
C PHE A 394 -31.00 5.70 -6.98
N TRP A 395 -31.13 6.82 -7.68
CA TRP A 395 -32.32 7.18 -8.43
C TRP A 395 -32.05 7.03 -9.92
N ARG A 396 -32.52 5.91 -10.50
CA ARG A 396 -32.38 5.63 -11.92
C ARG A 396 -33.46 6.33 -12.73
N ASN A 397 -33.10 6.75 -13.95
CA ASN A 397 -33.97 7.48 -14.86
C ASN A 397 -34.50 8.80 -14.29
N LEU A 398 -33.75 9.43 -13.37
CA LEU A 398 -34.12 10.71 -12.78
C LEU A 398 -34.12 11.80 -13.85
N TRP A 399 -35.25 12.50 -14.00
CA TRP A 399 -35.55 13.52 -15.02
C TRP A 399 -35.51 13.03 -16.47
N LYS A 400 -34.67 12.06 -16.85
CA LYS A 400 -34.55 11.51 -18.19
C LYS A 400 -34.07 10.06 -18.17
N LYS A 401 -34.62 9.24 -19.11
CA LYS A 401 -34.18 7.85 -19.30
C LYS A 401 -32.66 7.77 -19.52
N GLY A 402 -32.00 6.85 -18.82
CA GLY A 402 -30.55 6.67 -18.85
C GLY A 402 -29.75 7.63 -17.97
N ASN A 403 -30.42 8.47 -17.16
CA ASN A 403 -29.74 9.29 -16.16
C ASN A 403 -29.86 8.62 -14.78
N THR A 404 -28.82 8.77 -13.96
CA THR A 404 -28.81 8.24 -12.59
C THR A 404 -28.23 9.27 -11.64
N LEU A 405 -28.94 9.57 -10.56
CA LEU A 405 -28.41 10.28 -9.41
C LEU A 405 -27.97 9.26 -8.35
N THR A 406 -26.75 9.40 -7.86
CA THR A 406 -26.24 8.63 -6.75
C THR A 406 -25.83 9.58 -5.63
N VAL A 407 -26.34 9.32 -4.42
CA VAL A 407 -25.91 10.02 -3.20
C VAL A 407 -25.24 8.99 -2.31
N THR A 408 -24.03 9.27 -1.88
CA THR A 408 -23.23 8.39 -1.02
C THR A 408 -22.85 9.10 0.26
N TYR A 409 -22.98 8.41 1.36
CA TYR A 409 -22.37 8.77 2.63
C TYR A 409 -21.45 7.65 3.04
N ASP A 410 -20.26 8.00 3.49
CA ASP A 410 -19.32 7.05 4.09
C ASP A 410 -18.63 7.65 5.31
N ASN A 411 -18.20 6.79 6.20
CA ASN A 411 -17.44 7.19 7.38
C ASN A 411 -16.25 6.26 7.62
N MET A 412 -15.28 6.76 8.37
CA MET A 412 -14.12 6.02 8.82
C MET A 412 -13.90 6.29 10.30
N TYR A 413 -13.85 5.23 11.08
CA TYR A 413 -13.50 5.23 12.48
C TYR A 413 -12.15 4.55 12.70
N VAL A 414 -11.23 5.20 13.42
CA VAL A 414 -9.97 4.63 13.89
C VAL A 414 -9.86 4.94 15.38
N HIS A 415 -9.77 3.89 16.20
CA HIS A 415 -9.57 4.05 17.63
C HIS A 415 -8.17 4.56 17.93
N GLY A 416 -8.01 5.38 18.95
CA GLY A 416 -6.72 5.94 19.36
C GLY A 416 -5.71 4.83 19.68
N PHE A 417 -4.46 5.07 19.33
CA PHE A 417 -3.38 4.09 19.51
C PHE A 417 -2.06 4.78 19.90
N PRO A 418 -1.17 4.08 20.65
CA PRO A 418 0.06 4.68 21.13
C PRO A 418 1.08 4.86 20.01
N LEU A 419 1.78 5.99 20.02
CA LEU A 419 2.89 6.29 19.10
C LEU A 419 4.18 5.57 19.52
N TYR A 420 4.38 5.37 20.84
CA TYR A 420 5.50 4.65 21.43
C TYR A 420 5.03 3.43 22.24
N SER A 421 5.96 2.54 22.61
CA SER A 421 5.60 1.35 23.37
C SER A 421 4.98 1.69 24.73
N GLU A 422 3.83 1.10 25.02
CA GLU A 422 3.13 1.25 26.32
C GLU A 422 3.94 0.69 27.50
N ALA A 423 4.88 -0.23 27.25
CA ALA A 423 5.74 -0.81 28.27
C ALA A 423 6.89 0.12 28.71
N LEU A 424 7.20 1.16 27.92
CA LEU A 424 8.31 2.06 28.18
C LEU A 424 7.79 3.43 28.63
N GLY A 425 7.88 3.71 29.93
CA GLY A 425 7.49 4.98 30.55
C GLY A 425 6.04 5.05 31.06
N ALA A 426 5.65 6.17 31.67
CA ALA A 426 4.31 6.40 32.19
C ALA A 426 3.28 6.62 31.09
N VAL A 427 2.08 6.11 31.30
CA VAL A 427 0.99 6.20 30.29
C VAL A 427 0.62 7.65 29.98
N GLU A 428 0.65 8.52 30.99
CA GLU A 428 0.28 9.93 30.88
C GLU A 428 1.27 10.76 30.05
N THR A 429 2.50 10.29 29.90
CA THR A 429 3.55 10.98 29.13
C THR A 429 3.73 10.43 27.72
N LYS A 430 2.92 9.43 27.32
CA LYS A 430 3.03 8.81 25.99
C LYS A 430 2.23 9.59 24.96
N ASP A 431 2.87 9.85 23.84
CA ASP A 431 2.16 10.40 22.69
C ASP A 431 1.17 9.35 22.15
N ILE A 432 -0.06 9.78 21.94
CA ILE A 432 -1.15 8.97 21.42
C ILE A 432 -1.66 9.61 20.13
N VAL A 433 -1.83 8.81 19.09
CA VAL A 433 -2.65 9.21 17.95
C VAL A 433 -4.11 9.14 18.41
N PRO A 434 -4.86 10.26 18.44
CA PRO A 434 -6.20 10.29 19.01
C PRO A 434 -7.21 9.48 18.17
N THR A 435 -8.31 9.09 18.79
CA THR A 435 -9.45 8.51 18.08
C THR A 435 -9.96 9.47 17.02
N GLN A 436 -10.24 8.94 15.83
CA GLN A 436 -10.67 9.71 14.66
C GLN A 436 -11.96 9.13 14.12
N PHE A 437 -12.93 10.00 13.82
CA PHE A 437 -14.19 9.60 13.21
C PHE A 437 -14.59 10.61 12.12
N SER A 438 -14.24 10.32 10.88
CA SER A 438 -14.49 11.21 9.75
C SER A 438 -15.70 10.77 8.94
N HIS A 439 -16.38 11.74 8.34
CA HIS A 439 -17.60 11.57 7.58
C HIS A 439 -17.48 12.24 6.22
N ASN A 440 -17.89 11.55 5.17
CA ASN A 440 -17.83 12.03 3.80
C ASN A 440 -19.22 11.97 3.16
N LEU A 441 -19.51 12.93 2.28
CA LEU A 441 -20.74 12.98 1.51
C LEU A 441 -20.41 13.20 0.03
N GLY A 442 -20.97 12.37 -0.84
CA GLY A 442 -20.76 12.43 -2.28
C GLY A 442 -22.09 12.46 -3.05
N ILE A 443 -22.13 13.24 -4.13
CA ILE A 443 -23.25 13.29 -5.06
C ILE A 443 -22.68 13.11 -6.46
N THR A 444 -23.21 12.17 -7.22
CA THR A 444 -22.83 11.93 -8.61
C THR A 444 -24.06 11.91 -9.50
N TYR A 445 -24.07 12.74 -10.53
CA TYR A 445 -25.10 12.70 -11.56
C TYR A 445 -24.50 12.17 -12.86
N SER A 446 -25.02 11.03 -13.30
CA SER A 446 -24.62 10.33 -14.51
C SER A 446 -25.67 10.53 -15.59
N LEU A 447 -25.25 10.99 -16.77
CA LEU A 447 -26.13 11.29 -17.91
C LEU A 447 -25.83 10.34 -19.08
N LYS A 448 -26.88 10.09 -19.90
CA LYS A 448 -26.79 9.28 -21.12
C LYS A 448 -26.10 7.92 -20.87
N ASN A 449 -26.66 7.13 -19.96
CA ASN A 449 -26.12 5.82 -19.55
C ASN A 449 -24.66 5.87 -19.06
N GLY A 450 -24.28 6.95 -18.35
CA GLY A 450 -22.94 7.12 -17.79
C GLY A 450 -21.90 7.71 -18.76
N ARG A 451 -22.31 8.16 -19.97
CA ARG A 451 -21.38 8.82 -20.89
C ARG A 451 -20.78 10.10 -20.30
N TYR A 452 -21.57 10.87 -19.56
CA TYR A 452 -21.12 12.06 -18.84
C TYR A 452 -21.41 11.86 -17.36
N ASN A 453 -20.44 12.12 -16.51
CA ASN A 453 -20.60 12.03 -15.06
C ASN A 453 -20.04 13.30 -14.41
N VAL A 454 -20.86 13.92 -13.58
CA VAL A 454 -20.46 15.07 -12.78
C VAL A 454 -20.60 14.64 -11.32
N SER A 455 -19.54 14.77 -10.56
CA SER A 455 -19.51 14.41 -9.14
C SER A 455 -19.06 15.59 -8.30
N PHE A 456 -19.65 15.71 -7.13
CA PHE A 456 -19.22 16.59 -6.05
C PHE A 456 -19.06 15.76 -4.79
N GLU A 457 -17.95 15.96 -4.07
CA GLU A 457 -17.65 15.24 -2.82
C GLU A 457 -17.17 16.24 -1.76
N CYS A 458 -17.72 16.12 -0.56
CA CYS A 458 -17.23 16.80 0.63
C CYS A 458 -16.63 15.75 1.57
N LYS A 459 -15.30 15.72 1.66
CA LYS A 459 -14.58 14.86 2.61
C LYS A 459 -14.48 15.52 3.95
N ASN A 460 -14.60 14.69 5.00
CA ASN A 460 -14.52 15.14 6.39
C ASN A 460 -15.41 16.37 6.64
N PHE A 461 -16.71 16.25 6.31
CA PHE A 461 -17.64 17.40 6.38
C PHE A 461 -17.85 17.92 7.82
N THR A 462 -17.57 17.10 8.83
CA THR A 462 -17.57 17.48 10.25
C THR A 462 -16.34 18.28 10.67
N ASP A 463 -15.32 18.38 9.79
CA ASP A 463 -14.03 19.03 10.04
C ASP A 463 -13.27 18.44 11.23
N GLU A 464 -13.36 17.11 11.39
CA GLU A 464 -12.64 16.35 12.41
C GLU A 464 -11.13 16.51 12.22
N LYS A 465 -10.38 16.57 13.31
CA LYS A 465 -8.90 16.60 13.28
C LYS A 465 -8.39 15.21 12.99
N LEU A 466 -7.94 14.98 11.76
CA LEU A 466 -7.39 13.71 11.32
C LEU A 466 -5.87 13.73 11.40
N TYR A 467 -5.30 12.59 11.76
CA TYR A 467 -3.86 12.38 11.89
C TYR A 467 -3.46 11.13 11.09
N ASP A 468 -2.19 11.10 10.68
CA ASP A 468 -1.60 9.84 10.24
C ASP A 468 -1.09 9.02 11.44
N ASN A 469 -0.47 7.88 11.16
CA ASN A 469 0.07 7.01 12.19
C ASN A 469 1.30 7.58 12.93
N PHE A 470 1.84 8.73 12.52
CA PHE A 470 2.89 9.46 13.24
C PHE A 470 2.39 10.75 13.90
N SER A 471 1.07 10.85 14.10
CA SER A 471 0.43 12.04 14.67
C SER A 471 0.62 13.32 13.86
N LEU A 472 0.92 13.20 12.56
CA LEU A 472 0.92 14.33 11.64
C LEU A 472 -0.52 14.67 11.25
N GLN A 473 -0.93 15.90 11.53
CA GLN A 473 -2.27 16.35 11.19
C GLN A 473 -2.47 16.40 9.67
N LYS A 474 -3.51 15.72 9.18
CA LYS A 474 -3.97 15.75 7.78
C LYS A 474 -4.80 17.00 7.49
N ALA A 475 -5.13 17.22 6.22
CA ALA A 475 -6.10 18.24 5.82
C ALA A 475 -7.45 17.99 6.50
N GLY A 476 -8.12 19.06 6.92
CA GLY A 476 -9.49 19.04 7.45
C GLY A 476 -10.53 18.82 6.36
N ARG A 477 -11.66 19.54 6.43
CA ARG A 477 -12.71 19.50 5.41
C ARG A 477 -12.18 19.85 4.03
N ALA A 478 -12.52 19.04 3.01
CA ALA A 478 -12.08 19.25 1.65
C ALA A 478 -13.23 19.00 0.66
N PHE A 479 -13.27 19.82 -0.41
CA PHE A 479 -14.28 19.73 -1.46
C PHE A 479 -13.63 19.33 -2.78
N TYR A 480 -14.26 18.41 -3.48
CA TYR A 480 -13.79 17.88 -4.76
C TYR A 480 -14.88 17.97 -5.81
N GLY A 481 -14.53 18.46 -6.99
CA GLY A 481 -15.34 18.39 -8.20
C GLY A 481 -14.67 17.46 -9.22
N LYS A 482 -15.46 16.61 -9.88
CA LYS A 482 -14.95 15.69 -10.91
C LYS A 482 -15.91 15.64 -12.09
N VAL A 483 -15.37 15.81 -13.28
CA VAL A 483 -16.07 15.57 -14.54
C VAL A 483 -15.41 14.41 -15.27
N ARG A 484 -16.21 13.46 -15.72
CA ARG A 484 -15.76 12.31 -16.51
C ARG A 484 -16.59 12.22 -17.78
N VAL A 485 -15.92 12.11 -18.90
CA VAL A 485 -16.55 11.95 -20.21
C VAL A 485 -16.01 10.69 -20.89
N TYR A 486 -16.90 9.85 -21.39
CA TYR A 486 -16.55 8.69 -22.20
C TYR A 486 -16.77 9.00 -23.68
N PHE A 487 -15.71 8.93 -24.46
CA PHE A 487 -15.71 9.04 -25.91
C PHE A 487 -15.62 7.64 -26.48
N GLY A 488 -16.74 6.99 -26.75
CA GLY A 488 -16.82 5.67 -27.35
C GLY A 488 -18.21 5.45 -27.90
N GLY A 489 -18.31 4.78 -29.06
CA GLY A 489 -19.60 4.26 -29.55
C GLY A 489 -20.10 3.13 -28.64
N ASN A 490 -21.42 2.98 -28.58
CA ASN A 490 -22.08 1.82 -27.98
C ASN A 490 -21.65 0.55 -28.70
#